data_2e163388dc77cf3d0670f6f7f90f2b44
#
_entry.id   2e163388dc77cf3d0670f6f7f90f2b44
#
_cell.length_a   1.000
_cell.length_b   1.000
_cell.length_c   1.000
_cell.angle_alpha   90.00
_cell.angle_beta   90.00
_cell.angle_gamma   90.00
#
_symmetry.space_group_name_H-M   'P 1'
#
loop_
_entity.id
_entity.type
_entity.pdbx_description
1 polymer ?
#
loop_
_entity_poly.entity_id
_entity_poly.type
_entity_poly.pdbx_seq_one_letter_code
_entity_poly.pdbx_strand_id
1 'polypeptide(L)'
;DIEVTGSTRYAAEDIIEAADIGEEQNIFTISQKALNERITALCPYIECVTLHRRLPDTLELELHEFNTIYACIGSMGRVTTLSANGKVLEQCASLPEYTCLLLGADFSGYTAGEKLPEEWQKTLAGVDKVRAALEDAGMLPEIGYIEIGEEQSYKAVYQDRIQLRLG
;
A
#
# COMPACT_ATOMS: atom_id res chain seq x y z
N ASP A 1 26.50 12.62 2.01
CA ASP A 1 25.64 12.59 0.84
C ASP A 1 24.50 11.60 1.05
N ILE A 2 23.27 11.90 0.54
CA ILE A 2 22.10 11.00 0.66
C ILE A 2 21.60 10.69 -0.74
N GLU A 3 21.57 9.41 -1.08
CA GLU A 3 21.03 8.90 -2.33
C GLU A 3 19.71 8.16 -2.06
N VAL A 4 18.68 8.40 -2.89
CA VAL A 4 17.37 7.78 -2.77
C VAL A 4 17.05 7.00 -4.04
N THR A 5 16.66 5.75 -3.88
CA THR A 5 16.29 4.85 -4.99
C THR A 5 15.00 4.07 -4.68
N GLY A 6 14.36 3.50 -5.71
CA GLY A 6 13.24 2.57 -5.55
C GLY A 6 11.85 3.20 -5.43
N SER A 7 11.72 4.54 -5.48
CA SER A 7 10.41 5.20 -5.53
C SER A 7 10.08 5.71 -6.93
N THR A 8 8.81 5.56 -7.31
CA THR A 8 8.25 6.14 -8.53
C THR A 8 7.21 7.24 -8.24
N ARG A 9 6.75 7.34 -7.00
CA ARG A 9 5.67 8.25 -6.56
C ARG A 9 6.17 9.48 -5.82
N TYR A 10 7.30 9.35 -5.11
CA TYR A 10 7.85 10.42 -4.28
C TYR A 10 9.15 10.93 -4.88
N ALA A 11 9.34 12.23 -4.86
CA ALA A 11 10.62 12.83 -5.21
C ALA A 11 11.68 12.51 -4.14
N ALA A 12 12.95 12.48 -4.53
CA ALA A 12 14.03 12.20 -3.60
C ALA A 12 14.09 13.21 -2.44
N GLU A 13 13.79 14.46 -2.75
CA GLU A 13 13.75 15.58 -1.79
C GLU A 13 12.70 15.36 -0.70
N ASP A 14 11.49 14.89 -1.07
CA ASP A 14 10.40 14.61 -0.14
C ASP A 14 10.79 13.48 0.84
N ILE A 15 11.50 12.47 0.34
CA ILE A 15 12.00 11.35 1.16
C ILE A 15 13.10 11.81 2.11
N ILE A 16 14.02 12.66 1.65
CA ILE A 16 15.10 13.21 2.48
C ILE A 16 14.52 14.07 3.60
N GLU A 17 13.51 14.89 3.29
CA GLU A 17 12.77 15.67 4.28
C GLU A 17 12.07 14.77 5.30
N ALA A 18 11.36 13.73 4.83
CA ALA A 18 10.69 12.76 5.69
C ALA A 18 11.66 11.96 6.57
N ALA A 19 12.87 11.71 6.09
CA ALA A 19 13.91 11.02 6.84
C ALA A 19 14.42 11.85 8.03
N ASP A 20 14.31 13.19 7.96
CA ASP A 20 14.75 14.13 9.00
C ASP A 20 16.20 13.83 9.46
N ILE A 21 17.11 13.71 8.49
CA ILE A 21 18.53 13.46 8.72
C ILE A 21 19.27 14.79 8.69
N GLY A 22 19.83 15.19 9.83
CA GLY A 22 20.64 16.41 9.93
C GLY A 22 21.94 16.30 9.13
N GLU A 23 22.36 17.39 8.47
CA GLU A 23 23.57 17.44 7.64
C GLU A 23 24.85 17.04 8.38
N GLU A 24 24.92 17.30 9.69
CA GLU A 24 26.05 16.94 10.54
C GLU A 24 25.90 15.60 11.28
N GLN A 25 24.80 14.88 11.02
CA GLN A 25 24.52 13.65 11.73
C GLN A 25 25.45 12.53 11.24
N ASN A 26 26.08 11.84 12.21
CA ASN A 26 26.92 10.70 11.91
C ASN A 26 26.10 9.56 11.32
N ILE A 27 26.39 9.16 10.07
CA ILE A 27 25.68 8.10 9.33
C ILE A 27 25.65 6.77 10.08
N PHE A 28 26.60 6.50 10.97
CA PHE A 28 26.67 5.26 11.76
C PHE A 28 25.70 5.25 12.94
N THR A 29 25.21 6.41 13.38
CA THR A 29 24.26 6.53 14.49
C THR A 29 22.80 6.48 14.03
N ILE A 30 22.54 6.53 12.72
CA ILE A 30 21.19 6.51 12.16
C ILE A 30 20.57 5.11 12.32
N SER A 31 19.44 5.07 13.02
CA SER A 31 18.69 3.83 13.22
C SER A 31 17.83 3.48 12.01
N GLN A 32 18.07 2.32 11.41
CA GLN A 32 17.23 1.75 10.35
C GLN A 32 15.74 1.76 10.72
N LYS A 33 15.41 1.34 11.95
CA LYS A 33 14.04 1.26 12.43
C LYS A 33 13.38 2.64 12.54
N ALA A 34 14.06 3.60 13.18
CA ALA A 34 13.52 4.94 13.35
C ALA A 34 13.32 5.65 12.00
N LEU A 35 14.24 5.47 11.06
CA LEU A 35 14.15 5.98 9.71
C LEU A 35 12.95 5.39 8.96
N ASN A 36 12.81 4.07 9.00
CA ASN A 36 11.69 3.38 8.38
C ASN A 36 10.35 3.88 8.94
N GLU A 37 10.21 4.02 10.27
CA GLU A 37 9.00 4.52 10.91
C GLU A 37 8.63 5.94 10.47
N ARG A 38 9.62 6.86 10.36
CA ARG A 38 9.39 8.24 9.91
C ARG A 38 8.93 8.30 8.45
N ILE A 39 9.71 7.68 7.55
CA ILE A 39 9.41 7.73 6.12
C ILE A 39 8.06 7.06 5.83
N THR A 40 7.78 5.89 6.41
CA THR A 40 6.51 5.19 6.14
C THR A 40 5.30 5.89 6.77
N ALA A 41 5.48 6.74 7.78
CA ALA A 41 4.40 7.55 8.35
C ALA A 41 4.02 8.72 7.42
N LEU A 42 5.00 9.39 6.81
CA LEU A 42 4.80 10.55 5.95
C LEU A 42 4.58 10.17 4.47
N CYS A 43 5.10 9.03 4.04
CA CYS A 43 4.98 8.49 2.70
C CYS A 43 4.21 7.16 2.72
N PRO A 44 2.86 7.18 2.76
CA PRO A 44 2.04 5.99 2.98
C PRO A 44 2.23 4.87 1.96
N TYR A 45 2.59 5.18 0.71
CA TYR A 45 2.83 4.20 -0.34
C TYR A 45 4.15 3.43 -0.19
N ILE A 46 5.05 3.88 0.70
CA ILE A 46 6.28 3.15 1.02
C ILE A 46 5.97 2.04 2.02
N GLU A 47 6.29 0.82 1.64
CA GLU A 47 6.15 -0.37 2.49
C GLU A 47 7.28 -0.45 3.51
N CYS A 48 8.51 -0.32 3.03
CA CYS A 48 9.70 -0.28 3.86
C CYS A 48 10.86 0.44 3.17
N VAL A 49 11.85 0.81 4.00
CA VAL A 49 13.09 1.46 3.57
C VAL A 49 14.26 0.61 4.02
N THR A 50 15.18 0.31 3.12
CA THR A 50 16.46 -0.32 3.45
C THR A 50 17.56 0.73 3.43
N LEU A 51 18.37 0.74 4.48
CA LEU A 51 19.45 1.68 4.67
C LEU A 51 20.79 1.04 4.34
N HIS A 52 21.47 1.54 3.32
CA HIS A 52 22.83 1.13 2.97
C HIS A 52 23.80 2.28 3.26
N ARG A 53 24.95 1.94 3.86
CA ARG A 53 26.01 2.90 4.16
C ARG A 53 27.16 2.65 3.21
N ARG A 54 27.46 3.65 2.38
CA ARG A 54 28.63 3.63 1.49
C ARG A 54 29.69 4.59 2.03
N LEU A 55 30.86 4.03 2.36
CA LEU A 55 31.98 4.82 2.83
C LEU A 55 32.53 5.72 1.71
N PRO A 56 33.03 6.94 2.03
CA PRO A 56 33.24 7.44 3.38
C PRO A 56 32.02 8.08 4.06
N ASP A 57 31.02 8.60 3.30
CA ASP A 57 30.03 9.56 3.82
C ASP A 57 28.67 9.46 3.13
N THR A 58 28.41 8.45 2.32
CA THR A 58 27.16 8.31 1.56
C THR A 58 26.18 7.36 2.25
N LEU A 59 24.93 7.81 2.35
CA LEU A 59 23.79 7.06 2.83
C LEU A 59 22.84 6.80 1.67
N GLU A 60 22.62 5.53 1.34
CA GLU A 60 21.68 5.14 0.31
C GLU A 60 20.40 4.61 0.97
N LEU A 61 19.28 5.23 0.60
CA LEU A 61 17.92 4.84 1.01
C LEU A 61 17.26 4.11 -0.15
N GLU A 62 17.15 2.79 -0.04
CA GLU A 62 16.42 1.96 -0.99
C GLU A 62 14.98 1.80 -0.50
N LEU A 63 14.03 2.33 -1.27
CA LEU A 63 12.61 2.34 -0.97
C LEU A 63 11.90 1.18 -1.64
N HIS A 64 10.99 0.56 -0.92
CA HIS A 64 10.11 -0.48 -1.45
C HIS A 64 8.67 0.03 -1.37
N GLU A 65 8.04 0.24 -2.53
CA GLU A 65 6.62 0.62 -2.63
C GLU A 65 5.71 -0.61 -2.59
N PHE A 66 4.48 -0.44 -2.11
CA PHE A 66 3.48 -1.50 -2.18
C PHE A 66 3.16 -1.87 -3.63
N ASN A 67 3.28 -3.15 -3.97
CA ASN A 67 3.00 -3.67 -5.31
C ASN A 67 1.50 -3.86 -5.57
N THR A 68 0.74 -4.18 -4.53
CA THR A 68 -0.71 -4.42 -4.63
C THR A 68 -1.45 -3.33 -3.87
N ILE A 69 -2.34 -2.63 -4.58
CA ILE A 69 -3.16 -1.56 -4.04
C ILE A 69 -4.63 -1.92 -4.25
N TYR A 70 -5.39 -1.91 -3.18
CA TYR A 70 -6.85 -2.04 -3.20
C TYR A 70 -7.50 -0.67 -3.10
N ALA A 71 -8.69 -0.54 -3.66
CA ALA A 71 -9.49 0.67 -3.55
C ALA A 71 -10.90 0.32 -3.13
N CYS A 72 -11.46 1.07 -2.17
CA CYS A 72 -12.86 0.98 -1.76
C CYS A 72 -13.55 2.32 -1.98
N ILE A 73 -14.79 2.25 -2.45
CA ILE A 73 -15.63 3.45 -2.60
C ILE A 73 -16.52 3.56 -1.37
N GLY A 74 -16.28 4.58 -0.58
CA GLY A 74 -17.06 4.84 0.64
C GLY A 74 -18.41 5.51 0.35
N SER A 75 -19.21 5.68 1.42
CA SER A 75 -20.60 6.14 1.40
C SER A 75 -20.83 7.51 0.76
N MET A 76 -19.81 8.36 0.67
CA MET A 76 -19.90 9.69 0.03
C MET A 76 -19.17 9.75 -1.32
N GLY A 77 -18.89 8.61 -1.94
CA GLY A 77 -18.14 8.52 -3.19
C GLY A 77 -16.65 8.80 -3.07
N ARG A 78 -16.12 8.90 -1.84
CA ARG A 78 -14.67 8.96 -1.60
C ARG A 78 -14.04 7.61 -1.82
N VAL A 79 -12.94 7.61 -2.52
CA VAL A 79 -12.14 6.41 -2.73
C VAL A 79 -11.05 6.36 -1.68
N THR A 80 -10.98 5.26 -0.94
CA THR A 80 -9.88 4.98 0.00
C THR A 80 -9.01 3.89 -0.60
N THR A 81 -7.72 4.15 -0.76
CA THR A 81 -6.75 3.17 -1.22
C THR A 81 -6.05 2.48 -0.05
N LEU A 82 -5.79 1.19 -0.19
CA LEU A 82 -5.25 0.32 0.84
C LEU A 82 -4.13 -0.55 0.29
N SER A 83 -3.16 -0.83 1.12
CA SER A 83 -2.20 -1.92 0.85
C SER A 83 -2.79 -3.29 1.22
N ALA A 84 -2.19 -4.36 0.71
CA ALA A 84 -2.59 -5.74 1.02
C ALA A 84 -2.55 -6.07 2.52
N ASN A 85 -1.69 -5.40 3.29
CA ASN A 85 -1.58 -5.59 4.74
C ASN A 85 -2.51 -4.67 5.57
N GLY A 86 -3.42 -3.93 4.91
CA GLY A 86 -4.42 -3.11 5.58
C GLY A 86 -3.92 -1.74 6.05
N LYS A 87 -2.88 -1.18 5.44
CA LYS A 87 -2.49 0.22 5.65
C LYS A 87 -3.30 1.11 4.70
N VAL A 88 -3.90 2.17 5.23
CA VAL A 88 -4.56 3.20 4.41
C VAL A 88 -3.48 4.05 3.74
N LEU A 89 -3.53 4.12 2.41
CA LEU A 89 -2.51 4.81 1.62
C LEU A 89 -2.93 6.24 1.31
N GLU A 90 -4.16 6.42 0.83
CA GLU A 90 -4.67 7.72 0.39
C GLU A 90 -6.20 7.74 0.39
N GLN A 91 -6.76 8.94 0.50
CA GLN A 91 -8.16 9.21 0.17
C GLN A 91 -8.24 10.14 -1.04
N CYS A 92 -8.87 9.70 -2.12
CA CYS A 92 -8.95 10.44 -3.37
C CYS A 92 -10.39 10.57 -3.88
N ALA A 93 -10.60 11.47 -4.82
CA ALA A 93 -11.92 11.74 -5.41
C ALA A 93 -12.28 10.76 -6.54
N SER A 94 -11.29 10.08 -7.12
CA SER A 94 -11.47 9.16 -8.24
C SER A 94 -10.68 7.88 -8.02
N LEU A 95 -11.12 6.80 -8.63
CA LEU A 95 -10.43 5.52 -8.59
C LEU A 95 -9.08 5.62 -9.34
N PRO A 96 -7.97 5.39 -8.67
CA PRO A 96 -6.66 5.37 -9.34
C PRO A 96 -6.55 4.21 -10.32
N GLU A 97 -5.81 4.41 -11.39
CA GLU A 97 -5.45 3.33 -12.31
C GLU A 97 -4.64 2.23 -11.56
N TYR A 98 -4.76 1.00 -12.05
CA TYR A 98 -4.03 -0.17 -11.51
C TYR A 98 -4.38 -0.55 -10.06
N THR A 99 -5.57 -0.18 -9.58
CA THR A 99 -6.09 -0.64 -8.29
C THR A 99 -7.10 -1.76 -8.47
N CYS A 100 -7.11 -2.72 -7.53
CA CYS A 100 -8.16 -3.71 -7.45
C CYS A 100 -9.33 -3.14 -6.63
N LEU A 101 -10.49 -2.97 -7.26
CA LEU A 101 -11.66 -2.44 -6.59
C LEU A 101 -12.28 -3.48 -5.65
N LEU A 102 -12.52 -3.07 -4.41
CA LEU A 102 -13.23 -3.87 -3.40
C LEU A 102 -14.61 -3.26 -3.14
N LEU A 103 -15.62 -4.11 -3.11
CA LEU A 103 -16.98 -3.76 -2.68
C LEU A 103 -17.33 -4.48 -1.39
N GLY A 104 -18.31 -3.95 -0.65
CA GLY A 104 -18.77 -4.54 0.61
C GLY A 104 -18.02 -4.03 1.85
N ALA A 105 -17.14 -3.05 1.72
CA ALA A 105 -16.45 -2.39 2.83
C ALA A 105 -16.37 -0.88 2.62
N ASP A 106 -16.37 -0.13 3.71
CA ASP A 106 -16.22 1.33 3.73
C ASP A 106 -15.10 1.70 4.72
N PHE A 107 -14.05 2.30 4.20
CA PHE A 107 -12.90 2.75 4.98
C PHE A 107 -12.74 4.28 4.99
N SER A 108 -13.78 5.02 4.62
CA SER A 108 -13.77 6.49 4.57
C SER A 108 -13.54 7.17 5.94
N GLY A 109 -13.73 6.43 7.04
CA GLY A 109 -13.46 6.90 8.40
C GLY A 109 -12.00 6.83 8.85
N TYR A 110 -11.11 6.25 8.05
CA TYR A 110 -9.68 6.12 8.37
C TYR A 110 -8.84 7.15 7.61
N THR A 111 -7.69 7.52 8.15
CA THR A 111 -6.78 8.49 7.55
C THR A 111 -5.55 7.83 6.91
N ALA A 112 -4.92 8.52 5.95
CA ALA A 112 -3.69 8.04 5.30
C ALA A 112 -2.58 7.78 6.35
N GLY A 113 -1.88 6.66 6.19
CA GLY A 113 -0.87 6.17 7.13
C GLY A 113 -1.42 5.28 8.24
N GLU A 114 -2.71 5.31 8.50
CA GLU A 114 -3.38 4.50 9.51
C GLU A 114 -3.45 3.03 9.11
N LYS A 115 -3.35 2.13 10.09
CA LYS A 115 -3.49 0.69 9.88
C LYS A 115 -4.85 0.22 10.33
N LEU A 116 -5.55 -0.50 9.48
CA LEU A 116 -6.86 -1.05 9.80
C LEU A 116 -6.78 -2.05 10.97
N PRO A 117 -7.88 -2.23 11.74
CA PRO A 117 -7.99 -3.25 12.77
C PRO A 117 -7.67 -4.66 12.26
N GLU A 118 -7.23 -5.54 13.15
CA GLU A 118 -6.79 -6.91 12.81
C GLU A 118 -7.85 -7.72 12.05
N GLU A 119 -9.13 -7.50 12.35
CA GLU A 119 -10.24 -8.15 11.66
C GLU A 119 -10.24 -7.84 10.17
N TRP A 120 -10.08 -6.56 9.81
CA TRP A 120 -9.98 -6.13 8.41
C TRP A 120 -8.69 -6.59 7.75
N GLN A 121 -7.58 -6.63 8.49
CA GLN A 121 -6.33 -7.19 7.97
C GLN A 121 -6.48 -8.66 7.59
N LYS A 122 -7.20 -9.46 8.39
CA LYS A 122 -7.51 -10.86 8.08
C LYS A 122 -8.39 -10.99 6.83
N THR A 123 -9.40 -10.13 6.72
CA THR A 123 -10.30 -10.08 5.56
C THR A 123 -9.51 -9.73 4.29
N LEU A 124 -8.65 -8.72 4.34
CA LEU A 124 -7.79 -8.33 3.20
C LEU A 124 -6.79 -9.43 2.84
N ALA A 125 -6.25 -10.16 3.80
CA ALA A 125 -5.41 -11.33 3.52
C ALA A 125 -6.16 -12.44 2.78
N GLY A 126 -7.47 -12.58 3.04
CA GLY A 126 -8.35 -13.46 2.26
C GLY A 126 -8.55 -12.95 0.83
N VAL A 127 -8.82 -11.65 0.68
CA VAL A 127 -8.91 -11.00 -0.64
C VAL A 127 -7.62 -11.18 -1.43
N ASP A 128 -6.46 -11.02 -0.80
CA ASP A 128 -5.17 -11.15 -1.48
C ASP A 128 -4.91 -12.58 -1.97
N LYS A 129 -5.33 -13.59 -1.23
CA LYS A 129 -5.31 -15.00 -1.69
C LYS A 129 -6.19 -15.22 -2.92
N VAL A 130 -7.39 -14.63 -2.92
CA VAL A 130 -8.30 -14.69 -4.07
C VAL A 130 -7.69 -14.00 -5.28
N ARG A 131 -7.14 -12.80 -5.09
CA ARG A 131 -6.45 -12.04 -6.14
C ARG A 131 -5.29 -12.84 -6.73
N ALA A 132 -4.43 -13.42 -5.88
CA ALA A 132 -3.30 -14.24 -6.33
C ALA A 132 -3.75 -15.46 -7.14
N ALA A 133 -4.81 -16.15 -6.72
CA ALA A 133 -5.36 -17.28 -7.46
C ALA A 133 -5.91 -16.86 -8.84
N LEU A 134 -6.55 -15.69 -8.92
CA LEU A 134 -7.03 -15.12 -10.19
C LEU A 134 -5.88 -14.70 -11.10
N GLU A 135 -4.79 -14.19 -10.54
CA GLU A 135 -3.57 -13.85 -11.26
C GLU A 135 -2.89 -15.09 -11.84
N ASP A 136 -2.73 -16.15 -11.03
CA ASP A 136 -2.18 -17.44 -11.47
C ASP A 136 -3.03 -18.10 -12.58
N ALA A 137 -4.35 -17.89 -12.54
CA ALA A 137 -5.26 -18.34 -13.59
C ALA A 137 -5.26 -17.42 -14.85
N GLY A 138 -4.52 -16.31 -14.85
CA GLY A 138 -4.50 -15.32 -15.93
C GLY A 138 -5.80 -14.53 -16.08
N MET A 139 -6.67 -14.53 -15.06
CA MET A 139 -7.99 -13.90 -15.09
C MET A 139 -8.01 -12.47 -14.50
N LEU A 140 -6.99 -12.11 -13.72
CA LEU A 140 -6.96 -10.85 -12.97
C LEU A 140 -7.17 -9.59 -13.82
N PRO A 141 -6.62 -9.46 -15.04
CA PRO A 141 -6.83 -8.26 -15.87
C PRO A 141 -8.28 -8.01 -16.27
N GLU A 142 -9.12 -9.04 -16.21
CA GLU A 142 -10.53 -8.98 -16.61
C GLU A 142 -11.49 -8.98 -15.41
N ILE A 143 -10.95 -8.88 -14.19
CA ILE A 143 -11.73 -8.75 -12.95
C ILE A 143 -12.08 -7.27 -12.73
N GLY A 144 -13.36 -6.95 -12.75
CA GLY A 144 -13.84 -5.60 -12.48
C GLY A 144 -13.75 -5.23 -11.00
N TYR A 145 -14.14 -6.14 -10.11
CA TYR A 145 -14.04 -5.94 -8.66
C TYR A 145 -14.10 -7.26 -7.89
N ILE A 146 -13.70 -7.20 -6.63
CA ILE A 146 -13.88 -8.27 -5.65
C ILE A 146 -14.85 -7.78 -4.58
N GLU A 147 -15.96 -8.48 -4.37
CA GLU A 147 -16.94 -8.19 -3.34
C GLU A 147 -16.64 -9.00 -2.07
N ILE A 148 -16.57 -8.32 -0.95
CA ILE A 148 -16.42 -8.89 0.38
C ILE A 148 -17.84 -9.12 0.92
N GLY A 149 -18.23 -10.38 1.06
CA GLY A 149 -19.52 -10.78 1.61
C GLY A 149 -19.44 -11.09 3.11
N GLU A 150 -20.57 -11.56 3.65
CA GLU A 150 -20.63 -12.02 5.02
C GLU A 150 -19.80 -13.30 5.23
N GLU A 151 -19.35 -13.54 6.46
CA GLU A 151 -18.57 -14.72 6.87
C GLU A 151 -17.30 -14.97 6.06
N GLN A 152 -16.63 -13.88 5.63
CA GLN A 152 -15.39 -13.95 4.82
C GLN A 152 -15.60 -14.67 3.47
N SER A 153 -16.80 -14.59 2.91
CA SER A 153 -17.05 -15.03 1.53
C SER A 153 -16.60 -13.96 0.54
N TYR A 154 -16.04 -14.38 -0.57
CA TYR A 154 -15.54 -13.46 -1.61
C TYR A 154 -16.21 -13.78 -2.94
N LYS A 155 -16.57 -12.74 -3.67
CA LYS A 155 -17.08 -12.86 -5.05
C LYS A 155 -16.21 -11.99 -5.96
N ALA A 156 -15.73 -12.55 -7.04
CA ALA A 156 -15.07 -11.79 -8.10
C ALA A 156 -16.00 -11.71 -9.31
N VAL A 157 -16.04 -10.55 -9.97
CA VAL A 157 -16.80 -10.38 -11.19
C VAL A 157 -15.85 -10.31 -12.37
N TYR A 158 -15.97 -11.31 -13.25
CA TYR A 158 -15.16 -11.48 -14.45
C TYR A 158 -15.91 -10.94 -15.67
N GLN A 159 -15.26 -10.05 -16.44
CA GLN A 159 -15.83 -9.43 -17.66
C GLN A 159 -17.22 -8.80 -17.46
N ASP A 160 -17.50 -8.26 -16.26
CA ASP A 160 -18.78 -7.66 -15.86
C ASP A 160 -20.03 -8.59 -16.05
N ARG A 161 -19.81 -9.89 -16.22
CA ARG A 161 -20.89 -10.86 -16.54
C ARG A 161 -20.89 -12.10 -15.65
N ILE A 162 -19.75 -12.61 -15.26
CA ILE A 162 -19.62 -13.89 -14.56
C ILE A 162 -19.21 -13.62 -13.10
N GLN A 163 -20.05 -14.07 -12.16
CA GLN A 163 -19.73 -14.05 -10.75
C GLN A 163 -19.04 -15.35 -10.35
N LEU A 164 -17.80 -15.24 -9.89
CA LEU A 164 -17.02 -16.31 -9.30
C LEU A 164 -17.21 -16.25 -7.78
N ARG A 165 -17.75 -17.31 -7.17
CA ARG A 165 -17.81 -17.44 -5.71
C ARG A 165 -16.59 -18.21 -5.23
N LEU A 166 -15.83 -17.57 -4.35
CA LEU A 166 -14.59 -18.08 -3.79
C LEU A 166 -14.80 -18.11 -2.27
N GLY A 167 -15.04 -19.28 -1.74
CA GLY A 167 -15.30 -19.50 -0.31
C GLY A 167 -14.10 -19.95 0.47
#